data_a6b584cc05b4043fc8d478af0e5bc305
#
_entry.id   a6b584cc05b4043fc8d478af0e5bc305
#
_cell.length_a   1.000
_cell.length_b   1.000
_cell.length_c   1.000
_cell.angle_alpha   90.00
_cell.angle_beta   90.00
_cell.angle_gamma   90.00
#
_symmetry.space_group_name_H-M   'P 1'
#
loop_
_entity.id
_entity.type
_entity.pdbx_description
1 polymer ?
#
loop_
_entity_poly.entity_id
_entity_poly.type
_entity_poly.pdbx_seq_one_letter_code
_entity_poly.pdbx_strand_id
1 'polypeptide(L)'
;MNRRRFLAATGAGAVMTTVAGCAGRGGDDDVFRIGHIAPTTDPMGIGSERSAEIAVDQIDEILDQEVELLTGDTEGEVDEAESDIETMIVEDNIDLLVGTFVTEVTQGNMDFVAQRDVPFIITGSADTETVVDYHGEDYETYKNIFRTGPINSSLQAESVVEYAEFLADEHGWTSFGLLRDDAAWTVPFGDEIPGLFEETDLSLDYETAADIETDDFSSYYDSFESEGVDVVLRIAAHANGANLVSTWQGEYDFAMEGIHVTSMSPEFWDQTNGACLYESTGQAGAGGVTEMSEGDETMSFVEAYQEEYGDEEPSMPMYMGFNTYDAINFYKEAVEDAGTADYDNDLDDIVDAMLSLTYDGTAGEISLYGEDGEYPHDVQEVRDEDGRIVNFPFTQWQEGGEVECVFPETYATADHQAPDWM
;
A
#
# COMPACT_ATOMS: atom_id res chain seq x y z
N MET A 1 -2.48 21.59 -26.49
CA MET A 1 -3.63 21.59 -27.40
C MET A 1 -4.48 20.37 -27.05
N ASN A 2 -5.50 20.59 -26.26
CA ASN A 2 -6.34 19.55 -25.66
C ASN A 2 -7.08 18.67 -26.67
N ARG A 3 -6.98 17.36 -26.49
CA ARG A 3 -7.93 16.43 -27.10
C ARG A 3 -8.46 15.45 -26.06
N ARG A 4 -9.42 15.90 -25.25
CA ARG A 4 -10.33 15.02 -24.53
C ARG A 4 -11.32 14.45 -25.56
N ARG A 5 -11.39 13.12 -25.69
CA ARG A 5 -12.48 12.44 -26.38
C ARG A 5 -13.26 11.60 -25.38
N PHE A 6 -14.38 12.14 -24.94
CA PHE A 6 -15.46 11.35 -24.36
C PHE A 6 -16.19 10.60 -25.47
N LEU A 7 -16.29 9.29 -25.39
CA LEU A 7 -17.17 8.48 -26.22
C LEU A 7 -18.33 7.99 -25.36
N ALA A 8 -19.51 8.58 -25.57
CA ALA A 8 -20.77 8.06 -25.05
C ALA A 8 -21.29 7.00 -26.04
N ALA A 9 -21.42 5.76 -25.62
CA ALA A 9 -22.04 4.70 -26.39
C ALA A 9 -23.55 4.64 -26.11
N THR A 10 -24.35 4.91 -27.12
CA THR A 10 -25.82 4.70 -27.16
C THR A 10 -26.12 3.33 -27.74
N GLY A 11 -26.87 2.51 -27.01
CA GLY A 11 -27.24 1.15 -27.38
C GLY A 11 -28.15 1.00 -28.58
N ALA A 12 -28.05 -0.15 -29.23
CA ALA A 12 -29.08 -0.72 -30.08
C ALA A 12 -29.02 -2.25 -29.97
N GLY A 13 -30.06 -2.85 -29.41
CA GLY A 13 -30.16 -4.28 -29.22
C GLY A 13 -30.28 -5.08 -30.50
N ALA A 14 -29.64 -6.23 -30.54
CA ALA A 14 -29.93 -7.31 -31.47
C ALA A 14 -29.90 -8.65 -30.73
N VAL A 15 -31.02 -9.34 -30.77
CA VAL A 15 -31.21 -10.70 -30.26
C VAL A 15 -30.45 -11.66 -31.17
N MET A 16 -29.52 -12.46 -30.61
CA MET A 16 -29.01 -13.66 -31.27
C MET A 16 -28.93 -14.85 -30.36
N THR A 17 -29.26 -15.94 -30.92
CA THR A 17 -29.52 -17.28 -30.39
C THR A 17 -28.26 -17.97 -29.88
N THR A 18 -28.42 -18.61 -28.73
CA THR A 18 -27.47 -19.51 -28.07
C THR A 18 -26.93 -20.61 -28.97
N VAL A 19 -25.62 -20.68 -29.08
CA VAL A 19 -24.86 -21.92 -29.33
C VAL A 19 -23.85 -22.05 -28.21
N ALA A 20 -24.03 -23.05 -27.37
CA ALA A 20 -23.00 -23.44 -26.39
C ALA A 20 -21.80 -24.01 -27.16
N GLY A 21 -20.75 -23.26 -27.25
CA GLY A 21 -19.43 -23.70 -27.68
C GLY A 21 -18.44 -23.11 -26.67
N CYS A 22 -17.46 -23.86 -26.27
CA CYS A 22 -16.31 -23.38 -25.52
C CYS A 22 -15.75 -22.15 -26.25
N ALA A 23 -16.03 -20.98 -25.70
CA ALA A 23 -15.45 -19.74 -26.17
C ALA A 23 -14.14 -19.57 -25.36
N GLY A 24 -13.04 -19.92 -26.00
CA GLY A 24 -11.76 -19.31 -25.66
C GLY A 24 -11.90 -17.79 -25.78
N ARG A 25 -11.09 -17.04 -25.05
CA ARG A 25 -11.00 -15.57 -25.05
C ARG A 25 -11.19 -15.03 -26.46
N GLY A 26 -12.32 -14.39 -26.70
CA GLY A 26 -12.70 -13.79 -27.98
C GLY A 26 -12.78 -12.27 -27.85
N GLY A 27 -11.78 -11.68 -27.17
CA GLY A 27 -11.51 -10.25 -27.21
C GLY A 27 -10.66 -9.88 -28.43
N ASP A 28 -10.52 -8.61 -28.70
CA ASP A 28 -9.56 -8.09 -29.69
C ASP A 28 -8.16 -8.53 -29.21
N ASP A 29 -7.51 -9.49 -29.89
CA ASP A 29 -6.20 -10.07 -29.55
C ASP A 29 -5.06 -9.02 -29.55
N ASP A 30 -5.37 -7.76 -29.83
CA ASP A 30 -4.42 -6.66 -30.00
C ASP A 30 -4.39 -5.68 -28.79
N VAL A 31 -5.14 -5.93 -27.67
CA VAL A 31 -5.23 -5.02 -26.53
C VAL A 31 -5.01 -5.76 -25.22
N PHE A 32 -4.02 -5.31 -24.45
CA PHE A 32 -3.74 -5.75 -23.08
C PHE A 32 -4.52 -4.86 -22.10
N ARG A 33 -5.38 -5.44 -21.27
CA ARG A 33 -6.27 -4.69 -20.36
C ARG A 33 -5.88 -4.85 -18.91
N ILE A 34 -5.65 -3.72 -18.26
CA ILE A 34 -5.36 -3.64 -16.82
C ILE A 34 -6.60 -3.10 -16.12
N GLY A 35 -7.16 -3.88 -15.17
CA GLY A 35 -8.19 -3.41 -14.26
C GLY A 35 -7.53 -2.82 -13.01
N HIS A 36 -7.86 -1.59 -12.67
CA HIS A 36 -7.49 -0.94 -11.41
C HIS A 36 -8.72 -0.76 -10.53
N ILE A 37 -8.63 -1.09 -9.25
CA ILE A 37 -9.74 -1.00 -8.29
C ILE A 37 -9.28 -0.39 -6.96
N ALA A 38 -9.85 0.73 -6.56
CA ALA A 38 -9.49 1.47 -5.35
C ALA A 38 -10.65 2.35 -4.87
N PRO A 39 -10.64 2.88 -3.62
CA PRO A 39 -11.62 3.87 -3.18
C PRO A 39 -11.31 5.24 -3.81
N THR A 40 -11.74 5.48 -5.05
CA THR A 40 -11.35 6.65 -5.88
C THR A 40 -11.95 7.98 -5.42
N THR A 41 -12.69 7.99 -4.32
CA THR A 41 -13.13 9.20 -3.61
C THR A 41 -12.25 9.55 -2.39
N ASP A 42 -11.33 8.67 -2.02
CA ASP A 42 -10.35 8.85 -0.94
C ASP A 42 -8.99 9.26 -1.53
N PRO A 43 -8.20 10.14 -0.87
CA PRO A 43 -6.87 10.53 -1.37
C PRO A 43 -5.96 9.34 -1.70
N MET A 44 -6.03 8.24 -0.93
CA MET A 44 -5.24 7.04 -1.17
C MET A 44 -5.60 6.38 -2.50
N GLY A 45 -6.90 6.19 -2.75
CA GLY A 45 -7.40 5.60 -4.00
C GLY A 45 -7.19 6.51 -5.21
N ILE A 46 -7.37 7.84 -5.06
CA ILE A 46 -7.08 8.83 -6.11
C ILE A 46 -5.59 8.77 -6.49
N GLY A 47 -4.69 8.73 -5.50
CA GLY A 47 -3.24 8.62 -5.74
C GLY A 47 -2.87 7.33 -6.49
N SER A 48 -3.52 6.22 -6.14
CA SER A 48 -3.35 4.92 -6.80
C SER A 48 -3.85 4.93 -8.25
N GLU A 49 -5.06 5.46 -8.51
CA GLU A 49 -5.63 5.57 -9.87
C GLU A 49 -4.72 6.39 -10.79
N ARG A 50 -4.28 7.57 -10.34
CA ARG A 50 -3.35 8.44 -11.09
C ARG A 50 -2.01 7.76 -11.37
N SER A 51 -1.52 6.97 -10.42
CA SER A 51 -0.29 6.20 -10.58
C SER A 51 -0.43 5.09 -11.61
N ALA A 52 -1.60 4.44 -11.66
CA ALA A 52 -1.92 3.48 -12.72
C ALA A 52 -2.02 4.16 -14.10
N GLU A 53 -2.62 5.35 -14.19
CA GLU A 53 -2.66 6.16 -15.42
C GLU A 53 -1.26 6.50 -15.90
N ILE A 54 -0.36 6.95 -15.00
CA ILE A 54 1.04 7.26 -15.34
C ILE A 54 1.78 6.00 -15.81
N ALA A 55 1.64 4.87 -15.13
CA ALA A 55 2.28 3.62 -15.52
C ALA A 55 1.87 3.21 -16.93
N VAL A 56 0.57 3.21 -17.23
CA VAL A 56 0.04 2.85 -18.54
C VAL A 56 0.45 3.85 -19.63
N ASP A 57 0.46 5.15 -19.33
CA ASP A 57 0.88 6.18 -20.29
C ASP A 57 2.38 6.09 -20.65
N GLN A 58 3.20 5.50 -19.78
CA GLN A 58 4.64 5.28 -20.01
C GLN A 58 4.94 3.95 -20.72
N ILE A 59 3.96 3.03 -20.79
CA ILE A 59 4.08 1.73 -21.45
C ILE A 59 3.53 1.85 -22.86
N ASP A 60 4.39 1.70 -23.88
CA ASP A 60 3.96 1.72 -25.30
C ASP A 60 3.14 0.45 -25.63
N GLU A 61 3.65 -0.73 -25.28
CA GLU A 61 3.07 -2.05 -25.59
C GLU A 61 3.49 -3.07 -24.52
N ILE A 62 2.64 -4.09 -24.27
CA ILE A 62 2.98 -5.30 -23.53
C ILE A 62 2.73 -6.49 -24.47
N LEU A 63 3.75 -7.32 -24.69
CA LEU A 63 3.69 -8.48 -25.61
C LEU A 63 3.16 -8.11 -27.01
N ASP A 64 3.60 -6.97 -27.58
CA ASP A 64 3.13 -6.43 -28.87
C ASP A 64 1.63 -6.00 -28.87
N GLN A 65 1.01 -5.77 -27.70
CA GLN A 65 -0.40 -5.33 -27.55
C GLN A 65 -0.46 -3.91 -26.98
N GLU A 66 -1.41 -3.08 -27.49
CA GLU A 66 -1.71 -1.76 -26.90
C GLU A 66 -2.28 -1.93 -25.48
N VAL A 67 -1.89 -1.06 -24.53
CA VAL A 67 -2.33 -1.15 -23.13
C VAL A 67 -3.56 -0.27 -22.91
N GLU A 68 -4.60 -0.81 -22.27
CA GLU A 68 -5.80 -0.11 -21.86
C GLU A 68 -6.00 -0.23 -20.36
N LEU A 69 -6.22 0.90 -19.66
CA LEU A 69 -6.56 0.94 -18.25
C LEU A 69 -8.08 1.06 -18.07
N LEU A 70 -8.64 0.20 -17.23
CA LEU A 70 -10.01 0.24 -16.74
C LEU A 70 -10.00 0.52 -15.25
N THR A 71 -10.79 1.45 -14.77
CA THR A 71 -10.82 1.83 -13.36
C THR A 71 -12.19 1.59 -12.74
N GLY A 72 -12.22 1.14 -11.48
CA GLY A 72 -13.42 0.96 -10.68
C GLY A 72 -13.27 1.58 -9.30
N ASP A 73 -14.39 1.95 -8.68
CA ASP A 73 -14.46 2.55 -7.36
C ASP A 73 -15.01 1.55 -6.34
N THR A 74 -14.20 1.20 -5.33
CA THR A 74 -14.67 0.30 -4.27
C THR A 74 -15.61 0.99 -3.28
N GLU A 75 -15.64 2.32 -3.24
CA GLU A 75 -16.28 3.11 -2.17
C GLU A 75 -15.93 2.62 -0.74
N GLY A 76 -14.91 1.77 -0.60
CA GLY A 76 -14.54 1.08 0.64
C GLY A 76 -15.45 -0.10 1.02
N GLU A 77 -16.32 -0.55 0.11
CA GLU A 77 -17.35 -1.57 0.36
C GLU A 77 -17.13 -2.81 -0.52
N VAL A 78 -17.37 -4.00 0.03
CA VAL A 78 -17.17 -5.28 -0.67
C VAL A 78 -18.08 -5.42 -1.89
N ASP A 79 -19.37 -5.10 -1.72
CA ASP A 79 -20.40 -5.31 -2.77
C ASP A 79 -20.14 -4.39 -3.99
N GLU A 80 -19.64 -3.17 -3.77
CA GLU A 80 -19.30 -2.23 -4.86
C GLU A 80 -18.07 -2.73 -5.62
N ALA A 81 -17.03 -3.15 -4.90
CA ALA A 81 -15.82 -3.74 -5.50
C ALA A 81 -16.14 -5.00 -6.31
N GLU A 82 -16.99 -5.91 -5.79
CA GLU A 82 -17.41 -7.14 -6.48
C GLU A 82 -18.07 -6.82 -7.83
N SER A 83 -18.94 -5.81 -7.87
CA SER A 83 -19.64 -5.39 -9.09
C SER A 83 -18.70 -4.92 -10.19
N ASP A 84 -17.71 -4.09 -9.83
CA ASP A 84 -16.75 -3.56 -10.79
C ASP A 84 -15.75 -4.63 -11.24
N ILE A 85 -15.24 -5.44 -10.30
CA ILE A 85 -14.35 -6.57 -10.59
C ILE A 85 -15.07 -7.60 -11.51
N GLU A 86 -16.35 -7.93 -11.24
CA GLU A 86 -17.13 -8.83 -12.12
C GLU A 86 -17.23 -8.28 -13.53
N THR A 87 -17.50 -6.98 -13.67
CA THR A 87 -17.59 -6.32 -14.98
C THR A 87 -16.25 -6.38 -15.72
N MET A 88 -15.16 -6.00 -15.07
CA MET A 88 -13.81 -6.02 -15.65
C MET A 88 -13.39 -7.43 -16.09
N ILE A 89 -13.63 -8.44 -15.26
CA ILE A 89 -13.22 -9.82 -15.56
C ILE A 89 -14.13 -10.46 -16.61
N VAL A 90 -15.47 -10.31 -16.48
CA VAL A 90 -16.43 -11.10 -17.29
C VAL A 90 -16.83 -10.39 -18.57
N GLU A 91 -16.94 -9.05 -18.56
CA GLU A 91 -17.40 -8.29 -19.72
C GLU A 91 -16.22 -7.70 -20.50
N ASP A 92 -15.21 -7.17 -19.81
CA ASP A 92 -14.07 -6.47 -20.41
C ASP A 92 -12.86 -7.38 -20.65
N ASN A 93 -12.79 -8.57 -20.01
CA ASN A 93 -11.72 -9.56 -20.14
C ASN A 93 -10.34 -8.98 -19.85
N ILE A 94 -10.14 -8.45 -18.64
CA ILE A 94 -8.85 -7.91 -18.21
C ILE A 94 -7.75 -8.99 -18.13
N ASP A 95 -6.51 -8.58 -18.32
CA ASP A 95 -5.31 -9.42 -18.27
C ASP A 95 -4.62 -9.37 -16.92
N LEU A 96 -4.87 -8.30 -16.15
CA LEU A 96 -4.36 -8.06 -14.82
C LEU A 96 -5.40 -7.28 -14.01
N LEU A 97 -5.57 -7.62 -12.74
CA LEU A 97 -6.25 -6.80 -11.74
C LEU A 97 -5.21 -6.25 -10.76
N VAL A 98 -5.25 -4.94 -10.48
CA VAL A 98 -4.38 -4.32 -9.46
C VAL A 98 -5.22 -3.47 -8.51
N GLY A 99 -4.81 -3.37 -7.25
CA GLY A 99 -5.43 -2.43 -6.33
C GLY A 99 -5.85 -3.02 -5.01
N THR A 100 -7.00 -2.55 -4.53
CA THR A 100 -7.62 -2.70 -3.21
C THR A 100 -6.83 -2.07 -2.07
N PHE A 101 -7.56 -1.37 -1.18
CA PHE A 101 -7.01 -0.71 -0.01
C PHE A 101 -7.51 -1.33 1.30
N VAL A 102 -8.83 -1.46 1.46
CA VAL A 102 -9.46 -1.99 2.66
C VAL A 102 -9.34 -3.52 2.69
N THR A 103 -8.87 -4.07 3.81
CA THR A 103 -8.64 -5.52 3.97
C THR A 103 -9.90 -6.34 3.70
N GLU A 104 -11.03 -5.93 4.26
CA GLU A 104 -12.31 -6.63 4.09
C GLU A 104 -12.79 -6.63 2.63
N VAL A 105 -12.50 -5.56 1.89
CA VAL A 105 -12.78 -5.46 0.44
C VAL A 105 -11.90 -6.44 -0.33
N THR A 106 -10.61 -6.50 0.01
CA THR A 106 -9.67 -7.45 -0.60
C THR A 106 -10.13 -8.88 -0.37
N GLN A 107 -10.31 -9.29 0.89
CA GLN A 107 -10.71 -10.64 1.30
C GLN A 107 -12.07 -11.04 0.71
N GLY A 108 -13.03 -10.13 0.68
CA GLY A 108 -14.37 -10.36 0.13
C GLY A 108 -14.37 -10.74 -1.37
N ASN A 109 -13.33 -10.33 -2.11
CA ASN A 109 -13.23 -10.57 -3.55
C ASN A 109 -12.22 -11.67 -3.94
N MET A 110 -11.44 -12.20 -3.00
CA MET A 110 -10.40 -13.21 -3.25
C MET A 110 -10.93 -14.44 -3.99
N ASP A 111 -12.00 -15.07 -3.46
CA ASP A 111 -12.60 -16.26 -4.06
C ASP A 111 -13.09 -16.04 -5.49
N PHE A 112 -13.66 -14.86 -5.75
CA PHE A 112 -14.21 -14.54 -7.07
C PHE A 112 -13.09 -14.42 -8.11
N VAL A 113 -12.00 -13.75 -7.76
CA VAL A 113 -10.84 -13.55 -8.65
C VAL A 113 -10.07 -14.86 -8.84
N ALA A 114 -9.81 -15.60 -7.73
CA ALA A 114 -9.09 -16.85 -7.75
C ALA A 114 -9.75 -17.91 -8.65
N GLN A 115 -11.08 -18.06 -8.58
CA GLN A 115 -11.83 -19.00 -9.41
C GLN A 115 -11.81 -18.71 -10.92
N ARG A 116 -11.24 -17.57 -11.32
CA ARG A 116 -11.13 -17.14 -12.72
C ARG A 116 -9.71 -17.06 -13.22
N ASP A 117 -8.76 -17.46 -12.36
CA ASP A 117 -7.33 -17.49 -12.66
C ASP A 117 -6.73 -16.13 -13.07
N VAL A 118 -7.48 -15.01 -12.91
CA VAL A 118 -7.00 -13.67 -13.27
C VAL A 118 -5.87 -13.27 -12.32
N PRO A 119 -4.68 -12.92 -12.82
CA PRO A 119 -3.61 -12.39 -11.97
C PRO A 119 -4.09 -11.15 -11.21
N PHE A 120 -3.97 -11.17 -9.89
CA PHE A 120 -4.36 -10.09 -9.02
C PHE A 120 -3.20 -9.65 -8.15
N ILE A 121 -2.81 -8.38 -8.25
CA ILE A 121 -1.76 -7.80 -7.41
C ILE A 121 -2.37 -6.80 -6.44
N ILE A 122 -2.28 -7.12 -5.16
CA ILE A 122 -2.70 -6.26 -4.06
C ILE A 122 -1.66 -5.16 -3.87
N THR A 123 -2.09 -3.88 -3.80
CA THR A 123 -1.19 -2.72 -3.74
C THR A 123 -1.45 -1.77 -2.55
N GLY A 124 -2.49 -2.02 -1.78
CA GLY A 124 -2.87 -1.15 -0.65
C GLY A 124 -3.13 -1.89 0.66
N SER A 125 -3.83 -3.03 0.62
CA SER A 125 -4.11 -3.84 1.82
C SER A 125 -2.83 -4.52 2.33
N ALA A 126 -2.51 -4.29 3.60
CA ALA A 126 -1.28 -4.79 4.25
C ALA A 126 -1.52 -6.00 5.17
N ASP A 127 -2.75 -6.41 5.39
CA ASP A 127 -3.07 -7.51 6.30
C ASP A 127 -2.31 -8.80 5.93
N THR A 128 -1.64 -9.40 6.92
CA THR A 128 -0.80 -10.60 6.71
C THR A 128 -1.64 -11.80 6.31
N GLU A 129 -2.80 -12.01 6.97
CA GLU A 129 -3.65 -13.18 6.75
C GLU A 129 -4.24 -13.21 5.34
N THR A 130 -4.42 -12.04 4.70
CA THR A 130 -5.00 -11.92 3.35
C THR A 130 -4.26 -12.75 2.30
N VAL A 131 -2.94 -12.93 2.40
CA VAL A 131 -2.18 -13.75 1.46
C VAL A 131 -1.87 -15.11 2.06
N VAL A 132 -1.42 -15.14 3.32
CA VAL A 132 -0.95 -16.36 3.99
C VAL A 132 -2.05 -17.41 4.15
N ASP A 133 -3.23 -17.01 4.64
CA ASP A 133 -4.31 -17.96 4.93
C ASP A 133 -4.88 -18.58 3.66
N TYR A 134 -5.13 -17.76 2.64
CA TYR A 134 -5.68 -18.24 1.37
C TYR A 134 -4.72 -19.21 0.66
N HIS A 135 -3.44 -18.86 0.53
CA HIS A 135 -2.45 -19.78 -0.06
C HIS A 135 -2.22 -21.01 0.81
N GLY A 136 -2.24 -20.88 2.13
CA GLY A 136 -2.11 -21.99 3.08
C GLY A 136 -3.28 -22.96 3.08
N GLU A 137 -4.49 -22.49 2.74
CA GLU A 137 -5.68 -23.35 2.63
C GLU A 137 -5.70 -24.13 1.31
N ASP A 138 -5.45 -23.47 0.17
CA ASP A 138 -5.48 -24.08 -1.17
C ASP A 138 -4.61 -23.30 -2.16
N TYR A 139 -3.31 -23.56 -2.15
CA TYR A 139 -2.35 -22.86 -3.02
C TYR A 139 -2.74 -22.89 -4.51
N GLU A 140 -3.19 -24.04 -5.00
CA GLU A 140 -3.55 -24.19 -6.41
C GLU A 140 -4.73 -23.29 -6.83
N THR A 141 -5.62 -22.97 -5.90
CA THR A 141 -6.75 -22.08 -6.15
C THR A 141 -6.34 -20.61 -6.12
N TYR A 142 -5.41 -20.22 -5.24
CA TYR A 142 -5.07 -18.81 -5.01
C TYR A 142 -3.70 -18.38 -5.59
N LYS A 143 -3.00 -19.26 -6.33
CA LYS A 143 -1.66 -18.96 -6.87
C LYS A 143 -1.58 -17.79 -7.85
N ASN A 144 -2.71 -17.29 -8.35
CA ASN A 144 -2.82 -16.11 -9.18
C ASN A 144 -2.89 -14.79 -8.39
N ILE A 145 -2.80 -14.83 -7.06
CA ILE A 145 -2.90 -13.65 -6.18
C ILE A 145 -1.53 -13.33 -5.58
N PHE A 146 -1.16 -12.05 -5.64
CA PHE A 146 0.15 -11.54 -5.23
C PHE A 146 0.00 -10.23 -4.46
N ARG A 147 1.05 -9.86 -3.73
CA ARG A 147 1.22 -8.50 -3.21
C ARG A 147 2.65 -8.03 -3.52
N THR A 148 2.78 -6.93 -4.24
CA THR A 148 4.08 -6.30 -4.55
C THR A 148 4.41 -5.13 -3.62
N GLY A 149 3.48 -4.77 -2.74
CA GLY A 149 3.61 -3.73 -1.73
C GLY A 149 2.23 -3.31 -1.19
N PRO A 150 2.21 -2.73 0.02
CA PRO A 150 3.31 -2.63 0.97
C PRO A 150 3.71 -4.00 1.54
N ILE A 151 4.85 -4.09 2.25
CA ILE A 151 5.14 -5.30 3.05
C ILE A 151 4.00 -5.54 4.04
N ASN A 152 3.75 -6.79 4.39
CA ASN A 152 2.60 -7.14 5.24
C ASN A 152 2.68 -6.59 6.67
N SER A 153 1.57 -6.63 7.38
CA SER A 153 1.44 -6.06 8.73
C SER A 153 2.38 -6.68 9.75
N SER A 154 2.77 -7.96 9.61
CA SER A 154 3.75 -8.61 10.47
C SER A 154 5.15 -8.03 10.27
N LEU A 155 5.58 -7.88 9.01
CA LEU A 155 6.85 -7.24 8.67
C LEU A 155 6.86 -5.73 9.02
N GLN A 156 5.71 -5.06 8.86
CA GLN A 156 5.56 -3.68 9.33
C GLN A 156 5.67 -3.58 10.86
N ALA A 157 5.13 -4.55 11.62
CA ALA A 157 5.25 -4.60 13.08
C ALA A 157 6.73 -4.76 13.51
N GLU A 158 7.49 -5.62 12.82
CA GLU A 158 8.94 -5.74 13.03
C GLU A 158 9.64 -4.41 12.76
N SER A 159 9.36 -3.76 11.62
CA SER A 159 9.95 -2.46 11.26
C SER A 159 9.60 -1.35 12.26
N VAL A 160 8.39 -1.35 12.83
CA VAL A 160 8.00 -0.41 13.89
C VAL A 160 8.82 -0.60 15.16
N VAL A 161 9.16 -1.84 15.52
CA VAL A 161 10.02 -2.12 16.69
C VAL A 161 11.48 -1.76 16.41
N GLU A 162 12.00 -2.04 15.20
CA GLU A 162 13.34 -1.58 14.78
C GLU A 162 13.43 -0.03 14.81
N TYR A 163 12.37 0.64 14.42
CA TYR A 163 12.27 2.10 14.52
C TYR A 163 12.23 2.57 15.98
N ALA A 164 11.54 1.85 16.87
CA ALA A 164 11.56 2.15 18.31
C ALA A 164 12.97 2.03 18.91
N GLU A 165 13.76 1.03 18.50
CA GLU A 165 15.17 0.92 18.89
C GLU A 165 16.02 2.10 18.39
N PHE A 166 15.79 2.54 17.14
CA PHE A 166 16.42 3.75 16.59
C PHE A 166 16.09 4.99 17.43
N LEU A 167 14.81 5.20 17.79
CA LEU A 167 14.39 6.33 18.65
C LEU A 167 15.02 6.27 20.05
N ALA A 168 15.19 5.07 20.60
CA ALA A 168 15.87 4.87 21.86
C ALA A 168 17.37 5.26 21.79
N ASP A 169 18.04 4.92 20.71
CA ASP A 169 19.43 5.27 20.45
C ASP A 169 19.62 6.78 20.28
N GLU A 170 18.71 7.46 19.56
CA GLU A 170 18.77 8.89 19.26
C GLU A 170 18.40 9.78 20.46
N HIS A 171 17.33 9.41 21.21
CA HIS A 171 16.73 10.28 22.23
C HIS A 171 16.83 9.71 23.64
N GLY A 172 17.17 8.42 23.79
CA GLY A 172 17.19 7.74 25.08
C GLY A 172 15.80 7.36 25.57
N TRP A 173 14.79 7.33 24.70
CA TRP A 173 13.43 6.90 25.01
C TRP A 173 13.37 5.39 25.17
N THR A 174 12.80 4.90 26.28
CA THR A 174 12.80 3.47 26.60
C THR A 174 11.43 2.93 26.98
N SER A 175 10.45 3.80 27.19
CA SER A 175 9.08 3.45 27.58
C SER A 175 8.12 3.78 26.43
N PHE A 176 7.45 2.76 25.88
CA PHE A 176 6.59 2.87 24.73
C PHE A 176 5.15 2.49 25.04
N GLY A 177 4.22 3.08 24.31
CA GLY A 177 2.83 2.68 24.28
C GLY A 177 2.39 2.33 22.86
N LEU A 178 1.37 1.48 22.70
CA LEU A 178 0.78 1.11 21.41
C LEU A 178 -0.67 1.57 21.34
N LEU A 179 -0.97 2.46 20.39
CA LEU A 179 -2.33 2.86 20.03
C LEU A 179 -2.63 2.42 18.60
N ARG A 180 -3.63 1.57 18.40
CA ARG A 180 -4.02 1.11 17.08
C ARG A 180 -5.50 1.33 16.79
N ASP A 181 -5.88 1.43 15.52
CA ASP A 181 -7.27 1.31 15.11
C ASP A 181 -7.82 -0.07 15.48
N ASP A 182 -9.09 -0.17 15.84
CA ASP A 182 -9.79 -1.45 15.97
C ASP A 182 -10.27 -1.92 14.58
N ALA A 183 -9.32 -2.38 13.77
CA ALA A 183 -9.49 -2.80 12.38
C ALA A 183 -8.66 -4.06 12.08
N ALA A 184 -9.07 -4.85 11.08
CA ALA A 184 -8.44 -6.13 10.75
C ALA A 184 -6.94 -6.01 10.49
N TRP A 185 -6.52 -5.05 9.66
CA TRP A 185 -5.11 -4.87 9.28
C TRP A 185 -4.17 -4.56 10.45
N THR A 186 -4.71 -4.09 11.59
CA THR A 186 -3.91 -3.77 12.78
C THR A 186 -3.79 -4.93 13.77
N VAL A 187 -4.50 -6.03 13.55
CA VAL A 187 -4.46 -7.20 14.45
C VAL A 187 -3.05 -7.75 14.60
N PRO A 188 -2.25 -7.95 13.51
CA PRO A 188 -0.88 -8.44 13.64
C PRO A 188 0.01 -7.54 14.53
N PHE A 189 -0.16 -6.22 14.46
CA PHE A 189 0.60 -5.31 15.33
C PHE A 189 0.29 -5.53 16.82
N GLY A 190 -0.98 -5.73 17.17
CA GLY A 190 -1.37 -6.02 18.55
C GLY A 190 -0.89 -7.38 19.05
N ASP A 191 -0.81 -8.37 18.17
CA ASP A 191 -0.40 -9.73 18.53
C ASP A 191 1.13 -9.89 18.56
N GLU A 192 1.88 -9.19 17.73
CA GLU A 192 3.30 -9.40 17.52
C GLU A 192 4.20 -8.37 18.25
N ILE A 193 3.85 -7.07 18.24
CA ILE A 193 4.66 -6.01 18.86
C ILE A 193 5.00 -6.32 20.32
N PRO A 194 4.07 -6.79 21.19
CA PRO A 194 4.43 -7.13 22.56
C PRO A 194 5.53 -8.18 22.66
N GLY A 195 5.48 -9.21 21.80
CA GLY A 195 6.49 -10.26 21.75
C GLY A 195 7.83 -9.75 21.22
N LEU A 196 7.82 -8.90 20.20
CA LEU A 196 9.02 -8.29 19.65
C LEU A 196 9.71 -7.36 20.66
N PHE A 197 8.95 -6.59 21.45
CA PHE A 197 9.50 -5.77 22.53
C PHE A 197 10.19 -6.59 23.62
N GLU A 198 9.72 -7.83 23.91
CA GLU A 198 10.38 -8.72 24.87
C GLU A 198 11.81 -9.13 24.42
N GLU A 199 12.12 -9.00 23.13
CA GLU A 199 13.45 -9.31 22.57
C GLU A 199 14.42 -8.11 22.60
N THR A 200 13.93 -6.92 22.97
CA THR A 200 14.69 -5.67 23.09
C THR A 200 14.98 -5.30 24.54
N ASP A 201 15.78 -4.24 24.76
CA ASP A 201 15.97 -3.61 26.07
C ASP A 201 14.91 -2.53 26.39
N LEU A 202 13.85 -2.41 25.54
CA LEU A 202 12.77 -1.43 25.65
C LEU A 202 11.57 -2.01 26.40
N SER A 203 10.63 -1.15 26.85
CA SER A 203 9.38 -1.57 27.46
C SER A 203 8.16 -1.08 26.66
N LEU A 204 7.19 -1.98 26.47
CA LEU A 204 5.84 -1.64 26.03
C LEU A 204 4.94 -1.58 27.28
N ASP A 205 4.72 -0.37 27.79
CA ASP A 205 4.09 -0.20 29.12
C ASP A 205 2.57 -0.12 29.08
N TYR A 206 2.00 0.26 27.92
CA TYR A 206 0.54 0.32 27.74
C TYR A 206 0.16 0.08 26.26
N GLU A 207 -0.92 -0.67 26.06
CA GLU A 207 -1.51 -0.89 24.74
C GLU A 207 -3.03 -0.71 24.76
N THR A 208 -3.58 -0.21 23.66
CA THR A 208 -5.04 -0.06 23.49
C THR A 208 -5.39 0.02 22.00
N ALA A 209 -6.66 -0.32 21.69
CA ALA A 209 -7.25 -0.06 20.39
C ALA A 209 -8.32 1.04 20.51
N ALA A 210 -8.38 1.92 19.53
CA ALA A 210 -9.42 2.94 19.41
C ALA A 210 -10.44 2.52 18.33
N ASP A 211 -11.70 2.71 18.60
CA ASP A 211 -12.76 2.56 17.60
C ASP A 211 -12.47 3.49 16.42
N ILE A 212 -12.64 3.00 15.19
CA ILE A 212 -12.37 3.76 13.96
C ILE A 212 -13.23 5.02 13.81
N GLU A 213 -14.37 5.10 14.51
CA GLU A 213 -15.22 6.30 14.60
C GLU A 213 -14.79 7.28 15.71
N THR A 214 -13.63 7.05 16.36
CA THR A 214 -13.16 7.92 17.46
C THR A 214 -12.81 9.31 16.95
N ASP A 215 -13.43 10.32 17.55
CA ASP A 215 -13.16 11.74 17.30
C ASP A 215 -12.43 12.44 18.47
N ASP A 216 -12.44 11.87 19.67
CA ASP A 216 -11.81 12.43 20.87
C ASP A 216 -10.83 11.44 21.48
N PHE A 217 -9.55 11.73 21.32
CA PHE A 217 -8.44 10.88 21.78
C PHE A 217 -7.96 11.20 23.20
N SER A 218 -8.51 12.22 23.86
CA SER A 218 -8.02 12.69 25.18
C SER A 218 -7.96 11.58 26.23
N SER A 219 -8.96 10.69 26.29
CA SER A 219 -8.97 9.62 27.30
C SER A 219 -7.91 8.53 27.03
N TYR A 220 -7.55 8.32 25.78
CA TYR A 220 -6.44 7.41 25.40
C TYR A 220 -5.11 8.04 25.80
N TYR A 221 -4.90 9.30 25.47
CA TYR A 221 -3.66 10.03 25.76
C TYR A 221 -3.44 10.24 27.26
N ASP A 222 -4.52 10.55 28.04
CA ASP A 222 -4.47 10.58 29.51
C ASP A 222 -3.96 9.26 30.11
N SER A 223 -4.29 8.12 29.47
CA SER A 223 -3.83 6.81 29.90
C SER A 223 -2.34 6.61 29.62
N PHE A 224 -1.84 6.94 28.43
CA PHE A 224 -0.43 6.89 28.09
C PHE A 224 0.41 7.82 28.97
N GLU A 225 -0.05 9.05 29.20
CA GLU A 225 0.63 10.00 30.08
C GLU A 225 0.68 9.48 31.53
N SER A 226 -0.38 8.84 32.02
CA SER A 226 -0.43 8.29 33.39
C SER A 226 0.51 7.10 33.58
N GLU A 227 0.81 6.32 32.54
CA GLU A 227 1.81 5.26 32.55
C GLU A 227 3.23 5.81 32.37
N GLY A 228 3.38 7.03 31.86
CA GLY A 228 4.64 7.72 31.72
C GLY A 228 5.46 7.24 30.53
N VAL A 229 4.80 6.93 29.42
CA VAL A 229 5.47 6.52 28.19
C VAL A 229 6.22 7.70 27.56
N ASP A 230 7.40 7.44 26.98
CA ASP A 230 8.15 8.43 26.20
C ASP A 230 7.57 8.58 24.79
N VAL A 231 7.03 7.50 24.22
CA VAL A 231 6.57 7.42 22.84
C VAL A 231 5.25 6.65 22.75
N VAL A 232 4.31 7.14 21.96
CA VAL A 232 3.13 6.39 21.52
C VAL A 232 3.34 5.95 20.07
N LEU A 233 3.52 4.64 19.87
CA LEU A 233 3.49 3.99 18.56
C LEU A 233 2.04 3.90 18.13
N ARG A 234 1.66 4.69 17.15
CA ARG A 234 0.30 4.75 16.64
C ARG A 234 0.22 3.99 15.30
N ILE A 235 -0.80 3.13 15.16
CA ILE A 235 -1.10 2.37 13.95
C ILE A 235 -2.53 2.75 13.52
N ALA A 236 -2.66 3.75 12.65
CA ALA A 236 -3.96 4.34 12.32
C ALA A 236 -4.10 4.64 10.81
N ALA A 237 -5.25 4.23 10.26
CA ALA A 237 -5.65 4.51 8.88
C ALA A 237 -7.07 5.06 8.78
N HIS A 238 -7.97 4.66 9.67
CA HIS A 238 -9.41 4.91 9.57
C HIS A 238 -9.93 5.91 10.61
N ALA A 239 -9.29 5.99 11.78
CA ALA A 239 -9.64 6.99 12.80
C ALA A 239 -9.39 8.42 12.29
N ASN A 240 -10.06 9.41 12.92
CA ASN A 240 -9.92 10.83 12.54
C ASN A 240 -8.50 11.34 12.79
N GLY A 241 -7.64 11.24 11.76
CA GLY A 241 -6.23 11.58 11.85
C GLY A 241 -5.95 13.04 12.23
N ALA A 242 -6.75 13.99 11.76
CA ALA A 242 -6.59 15.39 12.13
C ALA A 242 -6.88 15.64 13.63
N ASN A 243 -7.88 14.95 14.21
CA ASN A 243 -8.17 15.04 15.63
C ASN A 243 -7.11 14.30 16.47
N LEU A 244 -6.56 13.20 15.94
CA LEU A 244 -5.50 12.44 16.58
C LEU A 244 -4.29 13.35 16.88
N VAL A 245 -3.78 14.07 15.89
CA VAL A 245 -2.63 14.97 16.08
C VAL A 245 -3.00 16.27 16.79
N SER A 246 -4.19 16.85 16.54
CA SER A 246 -4.62 18.09 17.16
C SER A 246 -4.89 17.96 18.66
N THR A 247 -5.29 16.75 19.11
CA THR A 247 -5.46 16.44 20.53
C THR A 247 -4.11 16.30 21.23
N TRP A 248 -3.09 15.77 20.53
CA TRP A 248 -1.77 15.49 21.08
C TRP A 248 -0.87 16.73 21.15
N GLN A 249 -0.78 17.49 20.06
CA GLN A 249 0.24 18.52 19.88
C GLN A 249 0.30 19.54 21.03
N GLY A 250 1.44 19.56 21.74
CA GLY A 250 1.71 20.52 22.82
C GLY A 250 0.89 20.36 24.11
N GLU A 251 0.06 19.30 24.20
CA GLU A 251 -0.79 19.05 25.36
C GLU A 251 -0.32 17.83 26.18
N TYR A 252 0.39 16.87 25.54
CA TYR A 252 0.86 15.63 26.14
C TYR A 252 2.38 15.47 26.04
N ASP A 253 3.00 14.90 27.06
CA ASP A 253 4.47 14.80 27.24
C ASP A 253 4.98 13.44 26.72
N PHE A 254 4.68 13.11 25.46
CA PHE A 254 5.20 11.95 24.72
C PHE A 254 5.30 12.25 23.22
N ALA A 255 6.22 11.56 22.53
CA ALA A 255 6.30 11.63 21.05
C ALA A 255 5.23 10.75 20.39
N MET A 256 4.81 11.11 19.19
CA MET A 256 3.81 10.40 18.39
C MET A 256 4.46 9.83 17.14
N GLU A 257 4.62 8.52 17.09
CA GLU A 257 5.40 7.79 16.09
C GLU A 257 4.59 6.61 15.52
N GLY A 258 5.11 5.91 14.51
CA GLY A 258 4.51 4.67 14.01
C GLY A 258 3.92 4.77 12.60
N ILE A 259 2.67 4.39 12.38
CA ILE A 259 2.02 4.40 11.06
C ILE A 259 0.75 5.25 11.13
N HIS A 260 0.68 6.29 10.30
CA HIS A 260 -0.48 7.17 10.19
C HIS A 260 -0.80 7.45 8.73
N VAL A 261 -1.71 6.67 8.17
CA VAL A 261 -2.01 6.72 6.74
C VAL A 261 -2.51 8.09 6.31
N THR A 262 -3.36 8.75 7.10
CA THR A 262 -3.88 10.08 6.78
C THR A 262 -2.77 11.14 6.71
N SER A 263 -1.70 11.00 7.49
CA SER A 263 -0.59 11.97 7.50
C SER A 263 0.39 11.80 6.34
N MET A 264 0.24 10.76 5.53
CA MET A 264 1.04 10.55 4.32
C MET A 264 0.64 11.52 3.20
N SER A 265 -0.56 12.16 3.29
CA SER A 265 -0.99 13.19 2.35
C SER A 265 -0.19 14.48 2.57
N PRO A 266 0.41 15.09 1.51
CA PRO A 266 1.10 16.36 1.63
C PRO A 266 0.22 17.51 2.16
N GLU A 267 -1.09 17.41 1.93
CA GLU A 267 -2.09 18.40 2.35
C GLU A 267 -2.39 18.32 3.86
N PHE A 268 -1.92 17.28 4.54
CA PHE A 268 -2.19 17.06 5.97
C PHE A 268 -1.65 18.18 6.88
N TRP A 269 -0.53 18.79 6.50
CA TRP A 269 -0.01 19.96 7.20
C TRP A 269 -1.01 21.11 7.24
N ASP A 270 -1.57 21.47 6.10
CA ASP A 270 -2.54 22.57 5.99
C ASP A 270 -3.89 22.19 6.63
N GLN A 271 -4.34 20.94 6.46
CA GLN A 271 -5.58 20.42 7.06
C GLN A 271 -5.55 20.46 8.59
N THR A 272 -4.38 20.20 9.18
CA THR A 272 -4.17 20.19 10.63
C THR A 272 -3.66 21.52 11.17
N ASN A 273 -3.40 22.51 10.28
CA ASN A 273 -2.76 23.79 10.63
C ASN A 273 -1.41 23.56 11.35
N GLY A 274 -0.65 22.57 10.90
CA GLY A 274 0.66 22.20 11.44
C GLY A 274 0.64 21.39 12.73
N ALA A 275 -0.51 20.86 13.17
CA ALA A 275 -0.57 20.02 14.36
C ALA A 275 0.12 18.66 14.20
N CYS A 276 0.48 18.26 12.98
CA CYS A 276 1.27 17.08 12.70
C CYS A 276 2.79 17.28 12.87
N LEU A 277 3.24 18.48 13.22
CA LEU A 277 4.67 18.75 13.45
C LEU A 277 5.25 17.76 14.48
N TYR A 278 6.37 17.13 14.13
CA TYR A 278 7.10 16.10 14.85
C TYR A 278 6.52 14.68 14.83
N GLU A 279 5.32 14.45 14.27
CA GLU A 279 4.87 13.07 14.11
C GLU A 279 5.61 12.36 12.96
N SER A 280 5.83 11.07 13.08
CA SER A 280 6.38 10.26 11.99
C SER A 280 5.41 9.20 11.49
N THR A 281 5.63 8.72 10.27
CA THR A 281 4.87 7.61 9.69
C THR A 281 5.76 6.70 8.84
N GLY A 282 5.64 5.37 9.04
CA GLY A 282 6.22 4.37 8.15
C GLY A 282 5.39 4.25 6.89
N GLN A 283 6.03 4.23 5.70
CA GLN A 283 5.34 4.15 4.42
C GLN A 283 6.26 3.68 3.29
N ALA A 284 5.69 2.99 2.29
CA ALA A 284 6.41 2.67 1.07
C ALA A 284 6.75 3.94 0.27
N GLY A 285 7.83 3.90 -0.51
CA GLY A 285 8.27 5.02 -1.34
C GLY A 285 8.82 6.23 -0.56
N ALA A 286 9.04 6.10 0.76
CA ALA A 286 9.52 7.18 1.64
C ALA A 286 8.78 8.51 1.46
N GLY A 287 7.47 8.47 1.12
CA GLY A 287 6.69 9.68 0.81
C GLY A 287 7.19 10.47 -0.42
N GLY A 288 8.07 9.88 -1.23
CA GLY A 288 8.64 10.53 -2.41
C GLY A 288 9.69 11.60 -2.10
N VAL A 289 10.30 11.57 -0.92
CA VAL A 289 11.28 12.60 -0.52
C VAL A 289 12.74 12.17 -0.73
N THR A 290 12.97 10.90 -1.06
CA THR A 290 14.30 10.35 -1.32
C THR A 290 14.24 9.24 -2.38
N GLU A 291 15.37 8.98 -3.04
CA GLU A 291 15.51 7.88 -3.99
C GLU A 291 15.63 6.55 -3.24
N MET A 292 14.80 5.56 -3.61
CA MET A 292 14.79 4.24 -3.02
C MET A 292 15.23 3.13 -4.00
N SER A 293 15.21 3.41 -5.30
CA SER A 293 15.70 2.49 -6.32
C SER A 293 17.22 2.53 -6.46
N GLU A 294 17.82 1.54 -7.11
CA GLU A 294 19.25 1.60 -7.51
C GLU A 294 19.49 2.60 -8.67
N GLY A 295 18.42 2.94 -9.41
CA GLY A 295 18.40 3.92 -10.47
C GLY A 295 17.92 5.29 -10.01
N ASP A 296 17.08 5.91 -10.77
CA ASP A 296 16.42 7.19 -10.44
C ASP A 296 14.87 7.02 -10.53
N GLU A 297 14.36 5.80 -10.32
CA GLU A 297 12.96 5.43 -10.59
C GLU A 297 11.98 6.11 -9.63
N THR A 298 12.32 6.18 -8.33
CA THR A 298 11.47 6.85 -7.32
C THR A 298 11.26 8.32 -7.68
N MET A 299 12.35 9.06 -7.86
CA MET A 299 12.26 10.49 -8.12
C MET A 299 11.74 10.82 -9.52
N SER A 300 12.03 9.96 -10.51
CA SER A 300 11.46 10.09 -11.86
C SER A 300 9.95 9.91 -11.86
N PHE A 301 9.44 8.94 -11.12
CA PHE A 301 8.00 8.73 -10.96
C PHE A 301 7.33 9.90 -10.21
N VAL A 302 7.93 10.37 -9.11
CA VAL A 302 7.45 11.54 -8.37
C VAL A 302 7.40 12.78 -9.27
N GLU A 303 8.43 13.02 -10.10
CA GLU A 303 8.44 14.14 -11.05
C GLU A 303 7.29 14.00 -12.08
N ALA A 304 7.08 12.81 -12.62
CA ALA A 304 5.98 12.54 -13.55
C ALA A 304 4.61 12.77 -12.91
N TYR A 305 4.41 12.30 -11.67
CA TYR A 305 3.17 12.52 -10.93
C TYR A 305 2.92 14.01 -10.67
N GLN A 306 3.94 14.73 -10.22
CA GLN A 306 3.82 16.18 -9.95
C GLN A 306 3.65 17.01 -11.21
N GLU A 307 4.22 16.60 -12.35
CA GLU A 307 4.03 17.28 -13.63
C GLU A 307 2.55 17.20 -14.09
N GLU A 308 1.88 16.04 -13.87
CA GLU A 308 0.51 15.82 -14.32
C GLU A 308 -0.53 16.28 -13.27
N TYR A 309 -0.28 15.99 -11.97
CA TYR A 309 -1.27 16.15 -10.88
C TYR A 309 -0.85 17.04 -9.73
N GLY A 310 0.36 17.63 -9.74
CA GLY A 310 0.89 18.42 -8.63
C GLY A 310 0.09 19.66 -8.22
N ASP A 311 -0.83 20.14 -9.09
CA ASP A 311 -1.77 21.22 -8.78
C ASP A 311 -3.13 20.70 -8.22
N GLU A 312 -3.30 19.39 -8.03
CA GLU A 312 -4.51 18.70 -7.55
C GLU A 312 -4.21 17.92 -6.26
N GLU A 313 -5.21 17.70 -5.40
CA GLU A 313 -5.07 16.87 -4.19
C GLU A 313 -5.45 15.40 -4.50
N PRO A 314 -4.66 14.40 -4.04
CA PRO A 314 -3.34 14.51 -3.43
C PRO A 314 -2.27 14.92 -4.47
N SER A 315 -1.36 15.79 -4.07
CA SER A 315 -0.28 16.30 -4.92
C SER A 315 0.93 15.36 -5.03
N MET A 316 0.89 14.23 -4.32
CA MET A 316 1.88 13.15 -4.31
C MET A 316 1.18 11.79 -4.39
N PRO A 317 1.86 10.75 -4.90
CA PRO A 317 1.22 9.45 -5.16
C PRO A 317 0.79 8.68 -3.91
N MET A 318 1.23 9.03 -2.70
CA MET A 318 1.06 8.28 -1.47
C MET A 318 1.54 6.81 -1.60
N TYR A 319 1.57 6.02 -0.51
CA TYR A 319 2.18 4.69 -0.55
C TYR A 319 1.52 3.73 -1.56
N MET A 320 0.17 3.75 -1.65
CA MET A 320 -0.55 2.89 -2.59
C MET A 320 -0.27 3.27 -4.04
N GLY A 321 -0.02 4.54 -4.32
CA GLY A 321 0.35 5.00 -5.65
C GLY A 321 1.70 4.45 -6.10
N PHE A 322 2.73 4.48 -5.25
CA PHE A 322 4.03 3.86 -5.52
C PHE A 322 3.85 2.36 -5.81
N ASN A 323 3.15 1.65 -4.92
CA ASN A 323 2.93 0.22 -5.08
C ASN A 323 2.13 -0.14 -6.34
N THR A 324 1.16 0.69 -6.74
CA THR A 324 0.34 0.46 -7.94
C THR A 324 1.15 0.69 -9.23
N TYR A 325 1.96 1.75 -9.26
CA TYR A 325 2.88 1.98 -10.37
C TYR A 325 3.86 0.82 -10.53
N ASP A 326 4.48 0.39 -9.42
CA ASP A 326 5.41 -0.73 -9.42
C ASP A 326 4.75 -2.05 -9.79
N ALA A 327 3.53 -2.34 -9.31
CA ALA A 327 2.80 -3.56 -9.62
C ALA A 327 2.56 -3.75 -11.13
N ILE A 328 2.16 -2.67 -11.81
CA ILE A 328 1.91 -2.69 -13.27
C ILE A 328 3.21 -2.94 -14.03
N ASN A 329 4.29 -2.26 -13.67
CA ASN A 329 5.59 -2.43 -14.31
C ASN A 329 6.23 -3.80 -13.99
N PHE A 330 6.11 -4.28 -12.75
CA PHE A 330 6.54 -5.61 -12.33
C PHE A 330 5.84 -6.70 -13.14
N TYR A 331 4.51 -6.62 -13.26
CA TYR A 331 3.74 -7.60 -14.03
C TYR A 331 4.09 -7.56 -15.52
N LYS A 332 4.27 -6.37 -16.10
CA LYS A 332 4.74 -6.21 -17.48
C LYS A 332 6.04 -6.99 -17.71
N GLU A 333 7.05 -6.79 -16.88
CA GLU A 333 8.33 -7.51 -17.02
C GLU A 333 8.15 -9.02 -16.85
N ALA A 334 7.33 -9.45 -15.88
CA ALA A 334 7.07 -10.87 -15.66
C ALA A 334 6.43 -11.57 -16.85
N VAL A 335 5.39 -10.98 -17.47
CA VAL A 335 4.75 -11.60 -18.66
C VAL A 335 5.60 -11.50 -19.91
N GLU A 336 6.44 -10.49 -20.04
CA GLU A 336 7.43 -10.40 -21.12
C GLU A 336 8.52 -11.50 -20.99
N ASP A 337 8.96 -11.81 -19.77
CA ASP A 337 9.90 -12.91 -19.48
C ASP A 337 9.23 -14.29 -19.68
N ALA A 338 7.97 -14.45 -19.28
CA ALA A 338 7.19 -15.65 -19.56
C ALA A 338 6.89 -15.82 -21.06
N GLY A 339 6.82 -14.71 -21.80
CA GLY A 339 6.45 -14.67 -23.22
C GLY A 339 4.95 -14.91 -23.46
N THR A 340 4.13 -14.78 -22.42
CA THR A 340 2.69 -14.99 -22.46
C THR A 340 1.98 -14.19 -21.34
N ALA A 341 0.74 -13.76 -21.61
CA ALA A 341 -0.20 -13.26 -20.62
C ALA A 341 -1.52 -14.07 -20.64
N ASP A 342 -1.54 -15.20 -21.34
CA ASP A 342 -2.70 -16.10 -21.45
C ASP A 342 -2.84 -16.95 -20.17
N TYR A 343 -3.41 -16.34 -19.10
CA TYR A 343 -3.59 -17.02 -17.83
C TYR A 343 -4.58 -18.19 -17.89
N ASP A 344 -5.46 -18.25 -18.89
CA ASP A 344 -6.36 -19.40 -19.11
C ASP A 344 -5.60 -20.70 -19.46
N ASN A 345 -4.43 -20.57 -20.09
CA ASN A 345 -3.65 -21.71 -20.57
C ASN A 345 -2.25 -21.81 -19.97
N ASP A 346 -1.65 -20.69 -19.57
CA ASP A 346 -0.24 -20.57 -19.22
C ASP A 346 -0.03 -19.94 -17.83
N LEU A 347 -1.03 -20.00 -16.91
CA LEU A 347 -0.95 -19.38 -15.58
C LEU A 347 0.30 -19.79 -14.81
N ASP A 348 0.70 -21.06 -14.86
CA ASP A 348 1.88 -21.54 -14.15
C ASP A 348 3.17 -20.87 -14.65
N ASP A 349 3.28 -20.62 -15.96
CA ASP A 349 4.44 -19.93 -16.55
C ASP A 349 4.48 -18.45 -16.09
N ILE A 350 3.32 -17.79 -15.96
CA ILE A 350 3.21 -16.42 -15.45
C ILE A 350 3.59 -16.38 -13.96
N VAL A 351 3.05 -17.28 -13.15
CA VAL A 351 3.36 -17.38 -11.71
C VAL A 351 4.85 -17.62 -11.51
N ASP A 352 5.45 -18.58 -12.25
CA ASP A 352 6.88 -18.88 -12.17
C ASP A 352 7.74 -17.65 -12.54
N ALA A 353 7.34 -16.87 -13.55
CA ALA A 353 8.04 -15.66 -13.94
C ALA A 353 7.96 -14.58 -12.84
N MET A 354 6.76 -14.33 -12.28
CA MET A 354 6.57 -13.38 -11.18
C MET A 354 7.41 -13.76 -9.94
N LEU A 355 7.42 -15.03 -9.55
CA LEU A 355 8.19 -15.52 -8.40
C LEU A 355 9.72 -15.52 -8.63
N SER A 356 10.17 -15.48 -9.86
CA SER A 356 11.60 -15.47 -10.24
C SER A 356 12.14 -14.07 -10.47
N LEU A 357 11.27 -13.07 -10.64
CA LEU A 357 11.64 -11.70 -10.95
C LEU A 357 12.16 -10.98 -9.70
N THR A 358 13.22 -10.19 -9.88
CA THR A 358 13.65 -9.14 -8.96
C THR A 358 13.57 -7.83 -9.72
N TYR A 359 12.77 -6.91 -9.24
CA TYR A 359 12.45 -5.64 -9.89
C TYR A 359 12.93 -4.46 -9.03
N ASP A 360 13.62 -3.50 -9.63
CA ASP A 360 14.03 -2.25 -8.99
C ASP A 360 12.88 -1.24 -9.13
N GLY A 361 12.01 -1.19 -8.11
CA GLY A 361 10.80 -0.38 -8.10
C GLY A 361 10.98 0.99 -7.47
N THR A 362 9.94 1.81 -7.57
CA THR A 362 9.90 3.16 -6.98
C THR A 362 9.85 3.15 -5.46
N ALA A 363 9.38 2.04 -4.86
CA ALA A 363 9.37 1.82 -3.41
C ALA A 363 10.55 0.93 -2.95
N GLY A 364 11.55 0.70 -3.79
CA GLY A 364 12.70 -0.16 -3.57
C GLY A 364 12.60 -1.49 -4.31
N GLU A 365 13.53 -2.41 -4.02
CA GLU A 365 13.57 -3.72 -4.66
C GLU A 365 12.32 -4.54 -4.32
N ILE A 366 11.72 -5.15 -5.35
CA ILE A 366 10.58 -6.06 -5.25
C ILE A 366 11.03 -7.46 -5.66
N SER A 367 10.94 -8.41 -4.73
CA SER A 367 10.98 -9.84 -4.97
C SER A 367 9.88 -10.50 -4.13
N LEU A 368 9.36 -11.64 -4.58
CA LEU A 368 8.24 -12.30 -3.92
C LEU A 368 8.70 -13.56 -3.17
N TYR A 369 8.02 -13.87 -2.08
CA TYR A 369 8.16 -15.17 -1.45
C TYR A 369 7.58 -16.26 -2.37
N GLY A 370 8.30 -17.38 -2.50
CA GLY A 370 7.81 -18.54 -3.23
C GLY A 370 6.72 -19.31 -2.46
N GLU A 371 6.14 -20.33 -3.09
CA GLU A 371 5.09 -21.22 -2.53
C GLU A 371 5.40 -21.72 -1.11
N ASP A 372 6.63 -22.14 -0.83
CA ASP A 372 7.07 -22.67 0.46
C ASP A 372 7.58 -21.56 1.43
N GLY A 373 7.45 -20.29 1.06
CA GLY A 373 7.89 -19.14 1.85
C GLY A 373 7.01 -18.88 3.08
N GLU A 374 7.48 -18.02 3.98
CA GLU A 374 6.72 -17.64 5.18
C GLU A 374 5.43 -16.88 4.82
N TYR A 375 5.51 -16.05 3.78
CA TYR A 375 4.41 -15.25 3.25
C TYR A 375 4.25 -15.51 1.74
N PRO A 376 3.65 -16.65 1.31
CA PRO A 376 3.60 -17.03 -0.10
C PRO A 376 3.03 -15.92 -0.98
N HIS A 377 3.71 -15.60 -2.09
CA HIS A 377 3.36 -14.58 -3.08
C HIS A 377 3.31 -13.13 -2.56
N ASP A 378 3.80 -12.91 -1.34
CA ASP A 378 3.95 -11.57 -0.77
C ASP A 378 5.32 -10.98 -1.10
N VAL A 379 5.42 -9.65 -1.11
CA VAL A 379 6.69 -8.97 -1.28
C VAL A 379 7.61 -9.23 -0.08
N GLN A 380 8.87 -9.52 -0.36
CA GLN A 380 9.89 -9.73 0.65
C GLN A 380 10.34 -8.40 1.25
N GLU A 381 10.66 -8.44 2.52
CA GLU A 381 11.42 -7.37 3.15
C GLU A 381 12.84 -7.32 2.60
N VAL A 382 13.34 -6.12 2.40
CA VAL A 382 14.74 -5.85 2.07
C VAL A 382 15.45 -5.43 3.35
N ARG A 383 16.57 -6.10 3.67
CA ARG A 383 17.31 -5.84 4.92
C ARG A 383 18.70 -5.27 4.63
N ASP A 384 19.14 -4.33 5.45
CA ASP A 384 20.49 -3.80 5.42
C ASP A 384 21.53 -4.78 6.03
N GLU A 385 22.81 -4.33 6.12
CA GLU A 385 23.91 -5.14 6.69
C GLU A 385 23.71 -5.46 8.19
N ASP A 386 22.93 -4.66 8.91
CA ASP A 386 22.60 -4.85 10.32
C ASP A 386 21.33 -5.70 10.51
N GLY A 387 20.65 -6.07 9.42
CA GLY A 387 19.46 -6.92 9.37
C GLY A 387 18.14 -6.16 9.51
N ARG A 388 18.16 -4.83 9.45
CA ARG A 388 16.97 -3.97 9.58
C ARG A 388 16.21 -3.88 8.26
N ILE A 389 14.89 -3.84 8.33
CA ILE A 389 14.02 -3.65 7.17
C ILE A 389 14.20 -2.22 6.63
N VAL A 390 14.49 -2.11 5.33
CA VAL A 390 14.75 -0.80 4.69
C VAL A 390 13.70 -0.40 3.65
N ASN A 391 12.90 -1.33 3.14
CA ASN A 391 11.81 -1.02 2.19
C ASN A 391 10.48 -0.59 2.86
N PHE A 392 10.54 -0.21 4.13
CA PHE A 392 9.45 0.44 4.86
C PHE A 392 9.99 1.61 5.69
N PRO A 393 10.47 2.67 5.05
CA PRO A 393 11.09 3.81 5.72
C PRO A 393 10.09 4.65 6.51
N PHE A 394 10.60 5.38 7.52
CA PHE A 394 9.83 6.32 8.33
C PHE A 394 10.14 7.76 7.90
N THR A 395 9.09 8.50 7.67
CA THR A 395 9.14 9.93 7.37
C THR A 395 8.57 10.72 8.55
N GLN A 396 9.02 11.95 8.74
CA GLN A 396 8.60 12.84 9.81
C GLN A 396 8.19 14.21 9.26
N TRP A 397 7.09 14.74 9.78
CA TRP A 397 6.74 16.15 9.58
C TRP A 397 7.65 17.06 10.39
N GLN A 398 8.38 17.93 9.73
CA GLN A 398 9.32 18.86 10.34
C GLN A 398 8.88 20.33 10.17
N GLU A 399 9.69 21.28 10.73
CA GLU A 399 9.36 22.71 10.71
C GLU A 399 9.10 23.20 9.28
N GLY A 400 8.03 23.96 9.11
CA GLY A 400 7.66 24.56 7.82
C GLY A 400 6.75 23.69 6.96
N GLY A 401 6.36 22.49 7.44
CA GLY A 401 5.51 21.54 6.71
C GLY A 401 6.31 20.71 5.70
N GLU A 402 7.60 20.57 5.94
CA GLU A 402 8.46 19.68 5.16
C GLU A 402 8.34 18.25 5.70
N VAL A 403 8.31 17.27 4.80
CA VAL A 403 8.37 15.85 5.12
C VAL A 403 9.78 15.37 4.83
N GLU A 404 10.42 14.75 5.82
CA GLU A 404 11.79 14.24 5.71
C GLU A 404 11.81 12.74 6.03
N CYS A 405 12.57 11.96 5.29
CA CYS A 405 12.87 10.58 5.68
C CYS A 405 13.89 10.60 6.82
N VAL A 406 13.55 9.94 7.93
CA VAL A 406 14.40 9.94 9.15
C VAL A 406 14.95 8.58 9.49
N PHE A 407 14.38 7.50 8.94
CA PHE A 407 14.83 6.12 9.12
C PHE A 407 14.42 5.27 7.90
N PRO A 408 15.25 4.30 7.46
CA PRO A 408 16.60 3.98 7.93
C PRO A 408 17.66 5.00 7.47
N GLU A 409 18.86 4.95 8.06
CA GLU A 409 19.97 5.86 7.72
C GLU A 409 20.29 5.90 6.21
N THR A 410 20.10 4.75 5.53
CA THR A 410 20.34 4.63 4.08
C THR A 410 19.52 5.61 3.25
N TYR A 411 18.31 5.92 3.66
CA TYR A 411 17.37 6.79 2.94
C TYR A 411 17.13 8.12 3.65
N ALA A 412 17.70 8.32 4.85
CA ALA A 412 17.45 9.51 5.65
C ALA A 412 17.88 10.79 4.94
N THR A 413 16.99 11.77 4.90
CA THR A 413 17.21 13.13 4.36
C THR A 413 17.47 14.15 5.46
N ALA A 414 17.03 13.84 6.70
CA ALA A 414 17.27 14.66 7.89
C ALA A 414 17.35 13.80 9.17
N ASP A 415 17.85 14.39 10.24
CA ASP A 415 17.83 13.80 11.57
C ASP A 415 16.40 13.85 12.13
N HIS A 416 16.00 12.83 12.90
CA HIS A 416 14.73 12.80 13.64
C HIS A 416 14.68 13.91 14.71
N GLN A 417 13.55 14.62 14.79
CA GLN A 417 13.33 15.72 15.74
C GLN A 417 12.35 15.31 16.85
N ALA A 418 12.79 15.40 18.10
CA ALA A 418 11.89 15.28 19.25
C ALA A 418 10.97 16.52 19.36
N PRO A 419 9.72 16.37 19.86
CA PRO A 419 8.88 17.52 20.17
C PRO A 419 9.57 18.48 21.14
N ASP A 420 9.52 19.79 20.86
CA ASP A 420 10.22 20.82 21.61
C ASP A 420 9.59 21.14 23.00
N TRP A 421 8.44 20.53 23.27
CA TRP A 421 7.71 20.65 24.57
C TRP A 421 7.93 19.45 25.51
N MET A 422 8.67 18.40 25.10
CA MET A 422 9.07 17.25 25.92
C MET A 422 10.32 17.50 26.76
#